data_f5639e41d8f2ec8677b51f4aa285ed61
#
_entry.id   f5639e41d8f2ec8677b51f4aa285ed61
#
_cell.length_a   1.000
_cell.length_b   1.000
_cell.length_c   1.000
_cell.angle_alpha   90.00
_cell.angle_beta   90.00
_cell.angle_gamma   90.00
#
_symmetry.space_group_name_H-M   'P 1'
#
loop_
_entity.id
_entity.type
_entity.pdbx_description
1 polymer ?
#
loop_
_entity_poly.entity_id
_entity_poly.type
_entity_poly.pdbx_seq_one_letter_code
_entity_poly.pdbx_strand_id
1 'polypeptide(L)'
;LRDHGMPTIRTNIELLCRPGRLSAVVQPVVRTSDRLVVGYEALARMPIEPLQPPNWWLDHAGKLGVRGKLERACLAAAASLGDPPSDRMLFVNVSPSTLTDPAALRLLDSLPSRLVIEVTEQEAVADYDELREHLAPWLSRGVRFAVDDTGAGYSSLRHVIELKPDFLKLDRELIRDID
;
A
#
# COMPACT_ATOMS: atom_id res chain seq x y z
N LEU A 1 10.62 -4.10 42.24
CA LEU A 1 9.77 -4.45 41.10
C LEU A 1 9.93 -3.34 40.08
N ARG A 2 10.69 -3.56 39.00
CA ARG A 2 10.79 -2.62 37.88
C ARG A 2 9.51 -2.79 37.08
N ASP A 3 8.73 -1.73 37.03
CA ASP A 3 7.55 -1.61 36.18
C ASP A 3 8.02 -1.74 34.72
N HIS A 4 7.85 -2.90 34.14
CA HIS A 4 8.09 -3.13 32.70
C HIS A 4 6.83 -2.66 32.00
N GLY A 5 6.62 -1.30 32.00
CA GLY A 5 5.52 -0.67 31.28
C GLY A 5 5.47 -1.18 29.83
N MET A 6 4.27 -1.55 29.37
CA MET A 6 4.05 -1.91 27.97
C MET A 6 4.64 -0.80 27.07
N PRO A 7 5.40 -1.16 26.01
CA PRO A 7 5.95 -0.16 25.10
C PRO A 7 4.82 0.68 24.52
N THR A 8 5.06 1.98 24.41
CA THR A 8 4.07 2.90 23.83
C THR A 8 3.85 2.58 22.35
N ILE A 9 2.70 2.97 21.79
CA ILE A 9 2.41 2.80 20.36
C ILE A 9 3.54 3.41 19.50
N ARG A 10 4.07 4.57 19.90
CA ARG A 10 5.23 5.19 19.22
C ARG A 10 6.45 4.27 19.22
N THR A 11 6.81 3.70 20.36
CA THR A 11 7.94 2.78 20.48
C THR A 11 7.75 1.54 19.61
N ASN A 12 6.52 1.02 19.56
CA ASN A 12 6.18 -0.14 18.73
C ASN A 12 6.29 0.19 17.23
N ILE A 13 5.82 1.36 16.79
CA ILE A 13 5.99 1.81 15.41
C ILE A 13 7.49 1.97 15.06
N GLU A 14 8.29 2.54 15.96
CA GLU A 14 9.73 2.65 15.76
C GLU A 14 10.42 1.29 15.65
N LEU A 15 9.98 0.31 16.42
CA LEU A 15 10.46 -1.08 16.31
C LEU A 15 10.06 -1.71 14.97
N LEU A 16 8.81 -1.54 14.53
CA LEU A 16 8.32 -2.03 13.25
C LEU A 16 9.12 -1.46 12.07
N CYS A 17 9.58 -0.21 12.17
CA CYS A 17 10.39 0.43 11.14
C CYS A 17 11.84 -0.08 11.05
N ARG A 18 12.28 -0.96 11.95
CA ARG A 18 13.63 -1.56 11.88
C ARG A 18 13.65 -2.68 10.84
N PRO A 19 14.76 -2.88 10.12
CA PRO A 19 14.89 -3.96 9.14
C PRO A 19 14.54 -5.33 9.73
N GLY A 20 13.76 -6.12 8.99
CA GLY A 20 13.38 -7.48 9.37
C GLY A 20 12.32 -7.60 10.47
N ARG A 21 11.73 -6.48 10.92
CA ARG A 21 10.65 -6.50 11.92
C ARG A 21 9.26 -6.61 11.30
N LEU A 22 9.11 -6.16 10.08
CA LEU A 22 7.93 -6.39 9.26
C LEU A 22 8.18 -7.56 8.32
N SER A 23 7.13 -8.28 8.01
CA SER A 23 7.09 -9.22 6.89
C SER A 23 5.94 -8.85 5.97
N ALA A 24 5.95 -9.37 4.77
CA ALA A 24 4.82 -9.31 3.86
C ALA A 24 4.36 -10.73 3.51
N VAL A 25 3.09 -10.87 3.24
CA VAL A 25 2.50 -12.07 2.63
C VAL A 25 1.81 -11.65 1.35
N VAL A 26 1.53 -12.61 0.48
CA VAL A 26 0.81 -12.35 -0.77
C VAL A 26 -0.60 -12.89 -0.72
N GLN A 27 -1.54 -12.13 -1.27
CA GLN A 27 -2.90 -12.57 -1.54
C GLN A 27 -3.11 -12.62 -3.05
N PRO A 28 -3.60 -13.77 -3.61
CA PRO A 28 -3.81 -13.86 -5.04
C PRO A 28 -4.96 -12.96 -5.51
N VAL A 29 -4.72 -12.24 -6.62
CA VAL A 29 -5.75 -11.52 -7.38
C VAL A 29 -6.18 -12.42 -8.53
N VAL A 30 -7.46 -12.80 -8.55
CA VAL A 30 -8.01 -13.80 -9.46
C VAL A 30 -8.99 -13.15 -10.42
N ARG A 31 -8.84 -13.45 -11.70
CA ARG A 31 -9.81 -13.02 -12.71
C ARG A 31 -11.07 -13.90 -12.64
N THR A 32 -12.23 -13.26 -12.49
CA THR A 32 -13.50 -13.97 -12.24
C THR A 32 -13.98 -14.82 -13.42
N SER A 33 -13.68 -14.39 -14.66
CA SER A 33 -14.16 -15.07 -15.89
C SER A 33 -13.58 -16.48 -16.08
N ASP A 34 -12.34 -16.73 -15.65
CA ASP A 34 -11.62 -18.00 -15.85
C ASP A 34 -10.93 -18.53 -14.60
N ARG A 35 -11.05 -17.80 -13.49
CA ARG A 35 -10.42 -18.11 -12.18
C ARG A 35 -8.89 -18.20 -12.21
N LEU A 36 -8.25 -17.59 -13.20
CA LEU A 36 -6.79 -17.54 -13.26
C LEU A 36 -6.25 -16.45 -12.33
N VAL A 37 -5.16 -16.76 -11.64
CA VAL A 37 -4.40 -15.78 -10.87
C VAL A 37 -3.73 -14.82 -11.84
N VAL A 38 -4.00 -13.51 -11.74
CA VAL A 38 -3.43 -12.45 -12.58
C VAL A 38 -2.36 -11.64 -11.86
N GLY A 39 -2.31 -11.73 -10.55
CA GLY A 39 -1.33 -11.04 -9.72
C GLY A 39 -1.42 -11.43 -8.26
N TYR A 40 -0.63 -10.77 -7.46
CA TYR A 40 -0.58 -10.95 -6.00
C TYR A 40 -0.52 -9.58 -5.32
N GLU A 41 -1.36 -9.37 -4.34
CA GLU A 41 -1.29 -8.19 -3.48
C GLU A 41 -0.34 -8.47 -2.30
N ALA A 42 0.65 -7.59 -2.10
CA ALA A 42 1.56 -7.66 -0.98
C ALA A 42 0.94 -6.98 0.24
N LEU A 43 0.72 -7.76 1.29
CA LEU A 43 0.08 -7.32 2.51
C LEU A 43 1.06 -7.39 3.68
N ALA A 44 1.38 -6.25 4.27
CA ALA A 44 2.26 -6.16 5.42
C ALA A 44 1.71 -6.96 6.62
N ARG A 45 2.61 -7.53 7.42
CA ARG A 45 2.31 -8.18 8.69
C ARG A 45 3.14 -7.54 9.79
N MET A 46 2.46 -7.11 10.83
CA MET A 46 3.01 -6.38 11.96
C MET A 46 2.88 -7.22 13.23
N PRO A 47 3.83 -8.17 13.46
CA PRO A 47 3.74 -9.16 14.55
C PRO A 47 4.17 -8.56 15.89
N ILE A 48 3.47 -7.52 16.34
CA ILE A 48 3.73 -6.82 17.60
C ILE A 48 2.42 -6.54 18.34
N GLU A 49 2.46 -6.60 19.67
CA GLU A 49 1.29 -6.26 20.49
C GLU A 49 1.04 -4.73 20.56
N PRO A 50 -0.23 -4.29 20.53
CA PRO A 50 -1.43 -5.12 20.37
C PRO A 50 -1.54 -5.66 18.94
N LEU A 51 -1.94 -6.94 18.78
CA LEU A 51 -2.15 -7.53 17.45
C LEU A 51 -3.30 -6.83 16.73
N GLN A 52 -2.96 -5.88 15.88
CA GLN A 52 -3.89 -5.05 15.13
C GLN A 52 -3.60 -5.16 13.62
N PRO A 53 -4.60 -4.93 12.75
CA PRO A 53 -4.40 -4.93 11.31
C PRO A 53 -3.48 -3.78 10.86
N PRO A 54 -2.82 -3.89 9.69
CA PRO A 54 -1.87 -2.89 9.21
C PRO A 54 -2.41 -1.46 9.14
N ASN A 55 -3.66 -1.27 8.70
CA ASN A 55 -4.30 0.05 8.62
C ASN A 55 -4.38 0.73 9.99
N TRP A 56 -4.67 -0.01 11.07
CA TRP A 56 -4.66 0.54 12.42
C TRP A 56 -3.30 1.14 12.80
N TRP A 57 -2.21 0.43 12.45
CA TRP A 57 -0.85 0.92 12.71
C TRP A 57 -0.49 2.13 11.85
N LEU A 58 -0.89 2.12 10.57
CA LEU A 58 -0.68 3.23 9.64
C LEU A 58 -1.42 4.49 10.08
N ASP A 59 -2.65 4.36 10.59
CA ASP A 59 -3.42 5.48 11.13
C ASP A 59 -2.77 6.09 12.36
N HIS A 60 -2.27 5.25 13.28
CA HIS A 60 -1.55 5.73 14.46
C HIS A 60 -0.20 6.36 14.08
N ALA A 61 0.49 5.80 13.10
CA ALA A 61 1.70 6.40 12.56
C ALA A 61 1.42 7.76 11.91
N GLY A 62 0.29 7.93 11.24
CA GLY A 62 -0.18 9.21 10.71
C GLY A 62 -0.40 10.25 11.81
N LYS A 63 -1.13 9.90 12.86
CA LYS A 63 -1.36 10.77 14.02
C LYS A 63 -0.05 11.17 14.75
N LEU A 64 0.98 10.34 14.63
CA LEU A 64 2.30 10.59 15.23
C LEU A 64 3.29 11.26 14.27
N GLY A 65 2.90 11.53 13.01
CA GLY A 65 3.75 12.15 11.97
C GLY A 65 4.86 11.24 11.44
N VAL A 66 4.70 9.91 11.54
CA VAL A 66 5.72 8.92 11.15
C VAL A 66 5.18 7.89 10.12
N ARG A 67 4.04 8.16 9.49
CA ARG A 67 3.39 7.27 8.52
C ARG A 67 4.33 6.87 7.39
N GLY A 68 4.98 7.84 6.71
CA GLY A 68 5.89 7.57 5.61
C GLY A 68 7.08 6.66 6.01
N LYS A 69 7.54 6.75 7.28
CA LYS A 69 8.57 5.83 7.79
C LYS A 69 8.06 4.40 7.88
N LEU A 70 6.82 4.19 8.33
CA LEU A 70 6.21 2.88 8.45
C LEU A 70 5.87 2.31 7.05
N GLU A 71 5.36 3.14 6.14
CA GLU A 71 5.08 2.72 4.76
C GLU A 71 6.36 2.29 4.02
N ARG A 72 7.48 3.01 4.19
CA ARG A 72 8.77 2.54 3.66
C ARG A 72 9.17 1.18 4.20
N ALA A 73 8.92 0.89 5.47
CA ALA A 73 9.19 -0.43 6.02
C ALA A 73 8.27 -1.50 5.41
N CYS A 74 7.00 -1.17 5.13
CA CYS A 74 6.08 -2.05 4.40
C CYS A 74 6.56 -2.32 2.96
N LEU A 75 7.01 -1.29 2.24
CA LEU A 75 7.58 -1.45 0.89
C LEU A 75 8.85 -2.30 0.90
N ALA A 76 9.73 -2.11 1.89
CA ALA A 76 10.92 -2.95 2.04
C ALA A 76 10.57 -4.42 2.32
N ALA A 77 9.52 -4.67 3.11
CA ALA A 77 9.00 -6.01 3.34
C ALA A 77 8.40 -6.61 2.06
N ALA A 78 7.67 -5.83 1.26
CA ALA A 78 7.16 -6.27 -0.04
C ALA A 78 8.30 -6.63 -1.01
N ALA A 79 9.36 -5.80 -1.05
CA ALA A 79 10.54 -6.08 -1.87
C ALA A 79 11.26 -7.37 -1.48
N SER A 80 11.19 -7.77 -0.21
CA SER A 80 11.78 -9.04 0.26
C SER A 80 11.04 -10.30 -0.19
N LEU A 81 9.84 -10.17 -0.76
CA LEU A 81 9.09 -11.31 -1.30
C LEU A 81 9.73 -11.88 -2.58
N GLY A 82 10.57 -11.10 -3.26
CA GLY A 82 11.10 -11.44 -4.57
C GLY A 82 10.07 -11.26 -5.70
N ASP A 83 10.47 -11.68 -6.90
CA ASP A 83 9.62 -11.53 -8.08
C ASP A 83 8.45 -12.53 -8.07
N PRO A 84 7.25 -12.11 -8.43
CA PRO A 84 6.15 -13.02 -8.70
C PRO A 84 6.46 -13.85 -9.96
N PRO A 85 5.75 -14.96 -10.23
CA PRO A 85 5.85 -15.66 -11.50
C PRO A 85 5.79 -14.69 -12.68
N SER A 86 6.58 -14.93 -13.72
CA SER A 86 6.95 -13.99 -14.80
C SER A 86 5.80 -13.30 -15.53
N ASP A 87 4.59 -13.85 -15.46
CA ASP A 87 3.38 -13.32 -16.10
C ASP A 87 2.39 -12.69 -15.11
N ARG A 88 2.75 -12.58 -13.83
CA ARG A 88 1.88 -12.07 -12.77
C ARG A 88 2.30 -10.67 -12.33
N MET A 89 1.33 -9.89 -11.89
CA MET A 89 1.53 -8.54 -11.35
C MET A 89 1.75 -8.60 -9.83
N LEU A 90 2.53 -7.66 -9.31
CA LEU A 90 2.61 -7.40 -7.87
C LEU A 90 1.86 -6.10 -7.56
N PHE A 91 0.90 -6.18 -6.67
CA PHE A 91 0.14 -5.04 -6.19
C PHE A 91 0.71 -4.59 -4.84
N VAL A 92 0.95 -3.29 -4.67
CA VAL A 92 1.47 -2.70 -3.43
C VAL A 92 0.70 -1.45 -3.05
N ASN A 93 0.31 -1.35 -1.79
CA ASN A 93 -0.37 -0.19 -1.24
C ASN A 93 0.62 0.93 -0.92
N VAL A 94 0.33 2.14 -1.39
CA VAL A 94 1.17 3.34 -1.19
C VAL A 94 0.28 4.56 -1.01
N SER A 95 0.52 5.37 0.03
CA SER A 95 -0.20 6.63 0.18
C SER A 95 0.32 7.71 -0.77
N PRO A 96 -0.53 8.69 -1.16
CA PRO A 96 -0.11 9.83 -1.99
C PRO A 96 1.13 10.55 -1.45
N SER A 97 1.20 10.80 -0.15
CA SER A 97 2.36 11.47 0.47
C SER A 97 3.64 10.65 0.38
N THR A 98 3.55 9.32 0.40
CA THR A 98 4.72 8.44 0.26
C THR A 98 5.25 8.41 -1.18
N LEU A 99 4.39 8.66 -2.18
CA LEU A 99 4.81 8.78 -3.59
C LEU A 99 5.63 10.04 -3.88
N THR A 100 5.67 11.01 -2.98
CA THR A 100 6.56 12.19 -3.07
C THR A 100 7.87 12.02 -2.28
N ASP A 101 8.03 10.90 -1.53
CA ASP A 101 9.24 10.64 -0.72
C ASP A 101 10.33 9.94 -1.56
N PRO A 102 11.49 10.59 -1.79
CA PRO A 102 12.58 9.99 -2.58
C PRO A 102 13.10 8.65 -2.04
N ALA A 103 12.96 8.39 -0.72
CA ALA A 103 13.37 7.12 -0.16
C ALA A 103 12.37 6.00 -0.47
N ALA A 104 11.07 6.30 -0.49
CA ALA A 104 10.03 5.36 -0.92
C ALA A 104 10.14 5.07 -2.42
N LEU A 105 10.42 6.10 -3.24
CA LEU A 105 10.60 5.96 -4.68
C LEU A 105 11.73 4.98 -5.02
N ARG A 106 12.86 5.04 -4.30
CA ARG A 106 13.96 4.06 -4.46
C ARG A 106 13.55 2.63 -4.10
N LEU A 107 12.68 2.45 -3.13
CA LEU A 107 12.14 1.14 -2.77
C LEU A 107 11.20 0.62 -3.87
N LEU A 108 10.35 1.48 -4.41
CA LEU A 108 9.49 1.14 -5.55
C LEU A 108 10.31 0.73 -6.77
N ASP A 109 11.45 1.39 -7.03
CA ASP A 109 12.38 1.02 -8.11
C ASP A 109 13.02 -0.36 -7.91
N SER A 110 13.07 -0.88 -6.69
CA SER A 110 13.57 -2.22 -6.40
C SER A 110 12.51 -3.33 -6.54
N LEU A 111 11.25 -2.95 -6.77
CA LEU A 111 10.15 -3.90 -6.97
C LEU A 111 10.11 -4.42 -8.42
N PRO A 112 9.42 -5.54 -8.68
CA PRO A 112 9.28 -6.10 -10.01
C PRO A 112 8.74 -5.11 -11.04
N SER A 113 9.14 -5.25 -12.30
CA SER A 113 8.68 -4.37 -13.39
C SER A 113 7.16 -4.47 -13.67
N ARG A 114 6.52 -5.58 -13.31
CA ARG A 114 5.06 -5.77 -13.39
C ARG A 114 4.38 -5.30 -12.10
N LEU A 115 4.61 -4.07 -11.75
CA LEU A 115 4.08 -3.45 -10.54
C LEU A 115 2.73 -2.77 -10.80
N VAL A 116 1.81 -2.88 -9.84
CA VAL A 116 0.61 -2.07 -9.72
C VAL A 116 0.71 -1.31 -8.40
N ILE A 117 0.71 0.00 -8.46
CA ILE A 117 0.70 0.86 -7.28
C ILE A 117 -0.77 1.14 -6.93
N GLU A 118 -1.19 0.73 -5.75
CA GLU A 118 -2.53 0.96 -5.22
C GLU A 118 -2.52 2.20 -4.35
N VAL A 119 -3.24 3.24 -4.78
CA VAL A 119 -3.39 4.47 -4.01
C VAL A 119 -4.65 4.38 -3.16
N THR A 120 -4.49 4.53 -1.84
CA THR A 120 -5.62 4.50 -0.92
C THR A 120 -6.36 5.82 -0.95
N GLU A 121 -7.71 5.79 -0.93
CA GLU A 121 -8.55 7.00 -0.89
C GLU A 121 -8.51 7.77 0.45
N GLN A 122 -7.98 7.13 1.50
CA GLN A 122 -8.00 7.66 2.87
C GLN A 122 -7.15 8.92 3.06
N GLU A 123 -6.24 9.21 2.12
CA GLU A 123 -5.40 10.40 2.16
C GLU A 123 -5.75 11.34 1.00
N ALA A 124 -6.11 12.57 1.35
CA ALA A 124 -6.41 13.59 0.35
C ALA A 124 -5.16 13.95 -0.46
N VAL A 125 -5.28 13.94 -1.79
CA VAL A 125 -4.24 14.45 -2.68
C VAL A 125 -4.35 15.97 -2.73
N ALA A 126 -3.31 16.65 -2.28
CA ALA A 126 -3.27 18.12 -2.27
C ALA A 126 -3.13 18.68 -3.69
N ASP A 127 -2.27 18.07 -4.50
CA ASP A 127 -2.00 18.46 -5.88
C ASP A 127 -1.90 17.21 -6.77
N TYR A 128 -2.86 17.05 -7.68
CA TYR A 128 -2.88 15.91 -8.61
C TYR A 128 -1.90 16.07 -9.77
N ASP A 129 -1.55 17.29 -10.15
CA ASP A 129 -0.56 17.54 -11.20
C ASP A 129 0.83 17.13 -10.69
N GLU A 130 1.18 17.54 -9.48
CA GLU A 130 2.42 17.13 -8.81
C GLU A 130 2.48 15.61 -8.67
N LEU A 131 1.40 14.97 -8.23
CA LEU A 131 1.35 13.52 -8.09
C LEU A 131 1.55 12.82 -9.44
N ARG A 132 0.91 13.31 -10.53
CA ARG A 132 1.09 12.75 -11.88
C ARG A 132 2.53 12.90 -12.37
N GLU A 133 3.17 14.04 -12.12
CA GLU A 133 4.57 14.26 -12.46
C GLU A 133 5.48 13.25 -11.75
N HIS A 134 5.25 12.99 -10.48
CA HIS A 134 6.00 11.98 -9.72
C HIS A 134 5.78 10.56 -10.24
N LEU A 135 4.59 10.25 -10.74
CA LEU A 135 4.23 8.93 -11.26
C LEU A 135 4.67 8.69 -12.70
N ALA A 136 4.81 9.75 -13.51
CA ALA A 136 5.12 9.66 -14.93
C ALA A 136 6.34 8.77 -15.25
N PRO A 137 7.45 8.77 -14.50
CA PRO A 137 8.59 7.89 -14.75
C PRO A 137 8.25 6.40 -14.61
N TRP A 138 7.33 6.02 -13.72
CA TRP A 138 6.92 4.61 -13.58
C TRP A 138 5.90 4.21 -14.63
N LEU A 139 4.92 5.07 -14.89
CA LEU A 139 3.93 4.84 -15.95
C LEU A 139 4.62 4.63 -17.31
N SER A 140 5.66 5.41 -17.61
CA SER A 140 6.45 5.25 -18.86
C SER A 140 7.21 3.91 -18.93
N ARG A 141 7.49 3.27 -17.79
CA ARG A 141 8.10 1.94 -17.69
C ARG A 141 7.09 0.79 -17.65
N GLY A 142 5.78 1.10 -17.77
CA GLY A 142 4.70 0.11 -17.77
C GLY A 142 4.19 -0.29 -16.38
N VAL A 143 4.58 0.43 -15.31
CA VAL A 143 3.93 0.31 -14.00
C VAL A 143 2.50 0.79 -14.11
N ARG A 144 1.57 0.07 -13.51
CA ARG A 144 0.14 0.37 -13.55
C ARG A 144 -0.34 0.98 -12.23
N PHE A 145 -1.52 1.57 -12.30
CA PHE A 145 -2.14 2.25 -11.18
C PHE A 145 -3.47 1.62 -10.81
N ALA A 146 -3.73 1.54 -9.52
CA ALA A 146 -5.04 1.19 -8.96
C ALA A 146 -5.49 2.25 -7.95
N VAL A 147 -6.79 2.50 -7.87
CA VAL A 147 -7.41 3.21 -6.75
C VAL A 147 -8.12 2.18 -5.89
N ASP A 148 -7.76 2.13 -4.60
CA ASP A 148 -8.32 1.19 -3.64
C ASP A 148 -9.50 1.80 -2.86
N ASP A 149 -10.34 0.93 -2.29
CA ASP A 149 -11.53 1.25 -1.49
C ASP A 149 -12.52 2.20 -2.20
N THR A 150 -12.62 2.12 -3.54
CA THR A 150 -13.48 3.00 -4.34
C THR A 150 -14.95 2.81 -3.96
N GLY A 151 -15.57 3.91 -3.49
CA GLY A 151 -17.00 3.95 -3.15
C GLY A 151 -17.30 4.23 -1.69
N ALA A 152 -16.31 4.25 -0.81
CA ALA A 152 -16.49 4.60 0.59
C ALA A 152 -16.62 6.13 0.81
N GLY A 153 -16.24 6.98 -0.18
CA GLY A 153 -16.30 8.44 -0.05
C GLY A 153 -16.22 9.24 -1.34
N TYR A 154 -16.37 10.57 -1.23
CA TYR A 154 -16.26 11.51 -2.36
C TYR A 154 -14.83 11.62 -2.92
N SER A 155 -13.82 11.29 -2.14
CA SER A 155 -12.40 11.36 -2.53
C SER A 155 -12.07 10.37 -3.64
N SER A 156 -12.68 9.17 -3.60
CA SER A 156 -12.43 8.10 -4.56
C SER A 156 -12.77 8.46 -5.99
N LEU A 157 -13.93 9.09 -6.24
CA LEU A 157 -14.30 9.54 -7.59
C LEU A 157 -13.33 10.58 -8.15
N ARG A 158 -12.86 11.50 -7.32
CA ARG A 158 -11.87 12.48 -7.73
C ARG A 158 -10.54 11.82 -8.08
N HIS A 159 -10.07 10.86 -7.27
CA HIS A 159 -8.87 10.06 -7.58
C HIS A 159 -9.01 9.34 -8.92
N VAL A 160 -10.17 8.72 -9.18
CA VAL A 160 -10.44 8.04 -10.45
C VAL A 160 -10.37 8.99 -11.64
N ILE A 161 -11.01 10.15 -11.56
CA ILE A 161 -11.06 11.13 -12.65
C ILE A 161 -9.67 11.71 -12.92
N GLU A 162 -8.95 12.08 -11.86
CA GLU A 162 -7.66 12.77 -11.96
C GLU A 162 -6.50 11.82 -12.29
N LEU A 163 -6.48 10.62 -11.72
CA LEU A 163 -5.36 9.67 -11.90
C LEU A 163 -5.57 8.72 -13.06
N LYS A 164 -6.81 8.53 -13.54
CA LYS A 164 -7.18 7.60 -14.63
C LYS A 164 -6.52 6.22 -14.44
N PRO A 165 -6.82 5.53 -13.33
CA PRO A 165 -6.15 4.29 -12.98
C PRO A 165 -6.46 3.16 -13.96
N ASP A 166 -5.55 2.18 -14.05
CA ASP A 166 -5.76 0.94 -14.81
C ASP A 166 -6.74 -0.01 -14.11
N PHE A 167 -6.84 0.09 -12.79
CA PHE A 167 -7.69 -0.75 -11.96
C PHE A 167 -8.46 0.06 -10.92
N LEU A 168 -9.68 -0.37 -10.65
CA LEU A 168 -10.50 0.10 -9.53
C LEU A 168 -10.76 -1.08 -8.61
N LYS A 169 -10.41 -0.95 -7.33
CA LYS A 169 -10.79 -1.89 -6.30
C LYS A 169 -12.04 -1.36 -5.59
N LEU A 170 -13.13 -2.08 -5.71
CA LEU A 170 -14.37 -1.71 -5.06
C LEU A 170 -14.31 -2.08 -3.58
N ASP A 171 -14.76 -1.17 -2.73
CA ASP A 171 -14.94 -1.46 -1.32
C ASP A 171 -15.86 -2.66 -1.14
N ARG A 172 -15.53 -3.52 -0.17
CA ARG A 172 -16.28 -4.74 0.15
C ARG A 172 -17.75 -4.46 0.48
N GLU A 173 -18.04 -3.31 1.07
CA GLU A 173 -19.40 -2.91 1.44
C GLU A 173 -20.28 -2.71 0.19
N LEU A 174 -19.70 -2.26 -0.94
CA LEU A 174 -20.44 -2.07 -2.20
C LEU A 174 -20.82 -3.36 -2.90
N ILE A 175 -20.08 -4.43 -2.65
CA ILE A 175 -20.28 -5.73 -3.32
C ILE A 175 -20.90 -6.77 -2.37
N ARG A 176 -21.24 -6.39 -1.16
CA ARG A 176 -21.92 -7.24 -0.20
C ARG A 176 -23.36 -7.46 -0.65
N ASP A 177 -23.78 -8.71 -0.64
CA ASP A 177 -25.17 -9.13 -0.98
C ASP A 177 -25.59 -8.78 -2.43
N ILE A 178 -24.62 -8.68 -3.37
CA ILE A 178 -24.90 -8.65 -4.81
C ILE A 178 -24.93 -10.10 -5.31
N ASP A 179 -26.11 -10.70 -5.29
CA ASP A 179 -26.44 -11.98 -5.95
C ASP A 179 -27.42 -11.75 -7.11
#